data_d422ccaf5d681255c459f8ef18e5f8e4
#
_entry.id   d422ccaf5d681255c459f8ef18e5f8e4
#
_cell.length_a   1.000
_cell.length_b   1.000
_cell.length_c   1.000
_cell.angle_alpha   90.00
_cell.angle_beta   90.00
_cell.angle_gamma   90.00
#
_symmetry.space_group_name_H-M   'P 1'
#
loop_
_entity.id
_entity.type
_entity.pdbx_description
1 polymer ?
#
loop_
_entity_poly.entity_id
_entity_poly.type
_entity_poly.pdbx_seq_one_letter_code
_entity_poly.pdbx_strand_id
1 'polypeptide(L)'
;MDGSSKSPEVRVFISSTFRDLQVEREYLVKKVFPELRDLCHSRGVAFTEIDLRWGITEAEAEQGNIIRVCLDEIEQHRPYFIGILGSRYGTTPNITDPDVMDEMRVRYPWIEEAIRDEMSVTEMEIIHGVLNDPEVALISHFYFRHPLVDYVPPELARSSDPVIAEADARKLEALKAKIRAAGLRVRENFTDSEILGAWVREDLLRLINSRHPPIESVRLLDRERTAHEAFALTRRRSYVPHQKFIDELDAHAKAVDEPLMIVGPSGAGKSSLLAYWAARRQEQYPDEKIVSHFVGSFTSDHGEVLRNIYHEIKEHFGIADEIPTQSDELERAFPLWLGKVQSALSGEGEDGKAPEQASEVATGKFILLLDAVNQLE
;
A
#
# COMPACT_ATOMS: atom_id res chain seq x y z
N MET A 1 -3.16 -20.16 -20.46
CA MET A 1 -2.90 -18.70 -20.62
C MET A 1 -3.51 -18.05 -19.41
N ASP A 2 -2.70 -17.81 -18.41
CA ASP A 2 -3.15 -17.31 -17.09
C ASP A 2 -3.42 -15.81 -17.22
N GLY A 3 -4.69 -15.44 -17.38
CA GLY A 3 -5.16 -14.08 -17.60
C GLY A 3 -5.57 -13.38 -16.32
N SER A 4 -4.79 -13.50 -15.24
CA SER A 4 -4.89 -12.58 -14.11
C SER A 4 -4.12 -11.30 -14.49
N SER A 5 -4.76 -10.37 -15.18
CA SER A 5 -4.20 -9.04 -15.38
C SER A 5 -4.16 -8.32 -14.02
N LYS A 6 -3.01 -8.42 -13.33
CA LYS A 6 -2.76 -7.55 -12.18
C LYS A 6 -2.92 -6.11 -12.65
N SER A 7 -3.80 -5.36 -12.02
CA SER A 7 -3.95 -3.93 -12.28
C SER A 7 -2.58 -3.24 -12.20
N PRO A 8 -2.25 -2.32 -13.13
CA PRO A 8 -0.97 -1.63 -13.10
C PRO A 8 -0.80 -0.88 -11.78
N GLU A 9 0.38 -0.96 -11.20
CA GLU A 9 0.67 -0.39 -9.88
C GLU A 9 1.97 0.42 -9.90
N VAL A 10 1.95 1.60 -9.30
CA VAL A 10 3.11 2.42 -8.97
C VAL A 10 3.44 2.19 -7.50
N ARG A 11 4.59 1.60 -7.22
CA ARG A 11 5.10 1.40 -5.86
C ARG A 11 6.26 2.32 -5.61
N VAL A 12 6.26 3.02 -4.49
CA VAL A 12 7.31 3.95 -4.09
C VAL A 12 7.88 3.50 -2.76
N PHE A 13 9.17 3.15 -2.73
CA PHE A 13 9.88 2.79 -1.50
C PHE A 13 10.70 3.97 -1.00
N ILE A 14 10.56 4.32 0.28
CA ILE A 14 11.31 5.41 0.92
C ILE A 14 12.38 4.81 1.82
N SER A 15 13.64 5.01 1.46
CA SER A 15 14.81 4.72 2.28
C SER A 15 15.39 6.00 2.87
N SER A 16 15.40 6.11 4.18
CA SER A 16 16.00 7.24 4.90
C SER A 16 16.24 6.88 6.37
N THR A 17 17.06 7.67 7.05
CA THR A 17 17.10 7.65 8.52
C THR A 17 15.78 8.19 9.09
N PHE A 18 15.30 7.57 10.19
CA PHE A 18 13.91 7.81 10.63
C PHE A 18 13.74 9.11 11.43
N ARG A 19 14.57 9.29 12.48
CA ARG A 19 14.29 10.33 13.48
C ARG A 19 14.60 11.75 13.02
N ASP A 20 15.62 11.92 12.22
CA ASP A 20 16.11 13.22 11.75
C ASP A 20 15.45 13.69 10.44
N LEU A 21 14.77 12.79 9.72
CA LEU A 21 14.04 13.06 8.48
C LEU A 21 12.54 12.84 8.61
N GLN A 22 12.01 12.86 9.84
CA GLN A 22 10.59 12.61 10.10
C GLN A 22 9.70 13.67 9.47
N VAL A 23 10.09 14.95 9.54
CA VAL A 23 9.30 16.07 9.00
C VAL A 23 9.18 15.96 7.48
N GLU A 24 10.28 15.64 6.81
CA GLU A 24 10.33 15.42 5.37
C GLU A 24 9.44 14.28 4.92
N ARG A 25 9.52 13.16 5.62
CA ARG A 25 8.69 11.97 5.32
C ARG A 25 7.21 12.24 5.55
N GLU A 26 6.86 12.88 6.67
CA GLU A 26 5.48 13.29 6.92
C GLU A 26 4.95 14.23 5.84
N TYR A 27 5.78 15.16 5.36
CA TYR A 27 5.39 16.04 4.27
C TYR A 27 5.10 15.27 2.98
N LEU A 28 5.95 14.31 2.62
CA LEU A 28 5.72 13.45 1.44
C LEU A 28 4.41 12.67 1.56
N VAL A 29 4.18 12.01 2.70
CA VAL A 29 2.98 11.18 2.93
C VAL A 29 1.71 12.02 2.99
N LYS A 30 1.75 13.20 3.64
CA LYS A 30 0.55 14.02 3.85
C LYS A 30 0.24 14.99 2.71
N LYS A 31 1.24 15.35 1.89
CA LYS A 31 1.06 16.38 0.85
C LYS A 31 1.37 15.90 -0.56
N VAL A 32 2.49 15.21 -0.77
CA VAL A 32 2.95 14.85 -2.12
C VAL A 32 2.27 13.57 -2.62
N PHE A 33 2.25 12.52 -1.82
CA PHE A 33 1.71 11.22 -2.26
C PHE A 33 0.20 11.22 -2.49
N PRO A 34 -0.66 11.95 -1.75
CA PRO A 34 -2.06 12.06 -2.10
C PRO A 34 -2.29 12.59 -3.53
N GLU A 35 -1.61 13.67 -3.93
CA GLU A 35 -1.71 14.21 -5.29
C GLU A 35 -1.29 13.18 -6.37
N LEU A 36 -0.20 12.44 -6.12
CA LEU A 36 0.29 11.40 -7.04
C LEU A 36 -0.65 10.20 -7.10
N ARG A 37 -1.26 9.86 -5.98
CA ARG A 37 -2.28 8.80 -5.89
C ARG A 37 -3.50 9.17 -6.72
N ASP A 38 -4.03 10.37 -6.55
CA ASP A 38 -5.17 10.86 -7.34
C ASP A 38 -4.86 10.86 -8.84
N LEU A 39 -3.65 11.27 -9.21
CA LEU A 39 -3.19 11.20 -10.60
C LEU A 39 -3.14 9.75 -11.11
N CYS A 40 -2.55 8.82 -10.36
CA CYS A 40 -2.49 7.41 -10.74
C CYS A 40 -3.89 6.81 -10.86
N HIS A 41 -4.77 7.06 -9.89
CA HIS A 41 -6.15 6.63 -9.93
C HIS A 41 -6.89 7.17 -11.16
N SER A 42 -6.65 8.44 -11.53
CA SER A 42 -7.23 9.01 -12.75
C SER A 42 -6.82 8.29 -14.04
N ARG A 43 -5.80 7.44 -13.97
CA ARG A 43 -5.25 6.64 -15.08
C ARG A 43 -5.51 5.14 -14.91
N GLY A 44 -6.31 4.73 -13.93
CA GLY A 44 -6.54 3.32 -13.64
C GLY A 44 -5.31 2.59 -13.10
N VAL A 45 -4.42 3.32 -12.40
CA VAL A 45 -3.16 2.79 -11.84
C VAL A 45 -3.22 2.90 -10.33
N ALA A 46 -2.96 1.80 -9.62
CA ALA A 46 -2.81 1.81 -8.17
C ALA A 46 -1.54 2.57 -7.77
N PHE A 47 -1.56 3.29 -6.64
CA PHE A 47 -0.39 3.94 -6.07
C PHE A 47 -0.19 3.47 -4.64
N THR A 48 0.99 2.94 -4.35
CA THR A 48 1.35 2.41 -3.02
C THR A 48 2.67 2.99 -2.57
N GLU A 49 2.65 3.76 -1.49
CA GLU A 49 3.85 4.13 -0.75
C GLU A 49 4.25 3.02 0.22
N ILE A 50 5.54 2.72 0.26
CA ILE A 50 6.14 1.74 1.16
C ILE A 50 7.07 2.49 2.09
N ASP A 51 6.56 2.79 3.27
CA ASP A 51 7.31 3.31 4.39
C ASP A 51 7.23 2.29 5.53
N LEU A 52 8.12 1.31 5.51
CA LEU A 52 8.10 0.15 6.41
C LEU A 52 8.37 0.48 7.88
N ARG A 53 8.61 1.75 8.20
CA ARG A 53 8.81 2.19 9.58
C ARG A 53 7.52 2.63 10.26
N TRP A 54 6.42 2.70 9.51
CA TRP A 54 5.07 2.85 10.03
C TRP A 54 4.43 1.46 10.17
N GLY A 55 4.20 1.04 11.41
CA GLY A 55 3.53 -0.23 11.70
C GLY A 55 4.43 -1.36 12.22
N ILE A 56 5.72 -1.11 12.37
CA ILE A 56 6.64 -2.03 13.06
C ILE A 56 6.66 -1.65 14.54
N THR A 57 6.33 -2.59 15.42
CA THR A 57 6.41 -2.40 16.85
C THR A 57 7.88 -2.34 17.32
N GLU A 58 8.16 -1.69 18.47
CA GLU A 58 9.51 -1.69 19.05
C GLU A 58 10.08 -3.09 19.22
N ALA A 59 9.25 -4.08 19.58
CA ALA A 59 9.64 -5.46 19.72
C ALA A 59 10.04 -6.13 18.39
N GLU A 60 9.39 -5.81 17.28
CA GLU A 60 9.77 -6.30 15.94
C GLU A 60 11.04 -5.60 15.44
N ALA A 61 11.22 -4.32 15.83
CA ALA A 61 12.43 -3.57 15.56
C ALA A 61 13.64 -4.17 16.27
N GLU A 62 13.48 -4.63 17.51
CA GLU A 62 14.51 -5.26 18.32
C GLU A 62 14.90 -6.66 17.81
N GLN A 63 14.02 -7.37 17.12
CA GLN A 63 14.27 -8.75 16.63
C GLN A 63 14.99 -8.83 15.28
N GLY A 64 15.36 -7.70 14.68
CA GLY A 64 16.06 -7.69 13.38
C GLY A 64 15.16 -7.97 12.16
N ASN A 65 13.86 -8.13 12.36
CA ASN A 65 12.91 -8.40 11.27
C ASN A 65 12.76 -7.24 10.28
N ILE A 66 13.09 -6.00 10.68
CA ILE A 66 12.94 -4.82 9.83
C ILE A 66 13.75 -4.95 8.56
N ILE A 67 15.05 -5.27 8.68
CA ILE A 67 15.92 -5.35 7.49
C ILE A 67 15.45 -6.44 6.53
N ARG A 68 15.00 -7.59 7.05
CA ARG A 68 14.45 -8.65 6.23
C ARG A 68 13.24 -8.17 5.42
N VAL A 69 12.27 -7.54 6.09
CA VAL A 69 11.04 -7.02 5.44
C VAL A 69 11.40 -5.95 4.40
N CYS A 70 12.35 -5.05 4.70
CA CYS A 70 12.81 -4.03 3.75
C CYS A 70 13.41 -4.64 2.49
N LEU A 71 14.34 -5.58 2.66
CA LEU A 71 15.03 -6.22 1.54
C LEU A 71 14.06 -7.07 0.70
N ASP A 72 13.16 -7.81 1.36
CA ASP A 72 12.13 -8.61 0.70
C ASP A 72 11.20 -7.75 -0.14
N GLU A 73 10.76 -6.62 0.37
CA GLU A 73 9.88 -5.70 -0.35
C GLU A 73 10.57 -5.10 -1.59
N ILE A 74 11.84 -4.70 -1.45
CA ILE A 74 12.60 -4.15 -2.58
C ILE A 74 12.83 -5.23 -3.65
N GLU A 75 13.24 -6.45 -3.25
CA GLU A 75 13.55 -7.54 -4.19
C GLU A 75 12.32 -8.04 -4.94
N GLN A 76 11.19 -8.22 -4.23
CA GLN A 76 9.98 -8.80 -4.83
C GLN A 76 9.25 -7.84 -5.77
N HIS A 77 9.32 -6.54 -5.51
CA HIS A 77 8.47 -5.57 -6.19
C HIS A 77 9.21 -4.55 -7.05
N ARG A 78 10.52 -4.41 -6.90
CA ARG A 78 11.34 -3.42 -7.63
C ARG A 78 10.67 -2.05 -7.71
N PRO A 79 10.39 -1.41 -6.55
CA PRO A 79 9.66 -0.16 -6.49
C PRO A 79 10.46 1.01 -7.06
N TYR A 80 9.80 2.13 -7.33
CA TYR A 80 10.50 3.42 -7.46
C TYR A 80 11.17 3.74 -6.13
N PHE A 81 12.48 3.84 -6.14
CA PHE A 81 13.26 3.99 -4.93
C PHE A 81 13.58 5.47 -4.67
N ILE A 82 13.21 5.97 -3.49
CA ILE A 82 13.52 7.30 -2.99
C ILE A 82 14.50 7.18 -1.83
N GLY A 83 15.75 7.60 -2.04
CA GLY A 83 16.76 7.69 -0.99
C GLY A 83 16.90 9.11 -0.46
N ILE A 84 16.64 9.35 0.82
CA ILE A 84 16.80 10.67 1.44
C ILE A 84 17.90 10.58 2.48
N LEU A 85 19.00 11.34 2.28
CA LEU A 85 20.16 11.31 3.15
C LEU A 85 20.45 12.70 3.75
N GLY A 86 20.48 12.73 5.08
CA GLY A 86 20.92 13.88 5.88
C GLY A 86 22.36 13.73 6.38
N SER A 87 22.60 14.11 7.65
CA SER A 87 23.88 13.97 8.35
C SER A 87 23.99 12.70 9.19
N ARG A 88 22.92 11.93 9.34
CA ARG A 88 22.98 10.66 10.09
C ARG A 88 23.24 9.50 9.15
N TYR A 89 24.15 8.62 9.58
CA TYR A 89 24.44 7.37 8.88
C TYR A 89 23.32 6.31 9.06
N GLY A 90 22.61 6.38 10.19
CA GLY A 90 21.58 5.43 10.55
C GLY A 90 22.06 4.38 11.56
N THR A 91 21.19 3.41 11.84
CA THR A 91 21.45 2.34 12.82
C THR A 91 21.81 1.05 12.12
N THR A 92 22.73 0.29 12.72
CA THR A 92 23.06 -1.08 12.32
C THR A 92 21.94 -2.02 12.81
N PRO A 93 21.48 -2.99 12.02
CA PRO A 93 20.48 -3.95 12.46
C PRO A 93 21.06 -4.83 13.59
N ASN A 94 20.25 -5.10 14.60
CA ASN A 94 20.58 -6.04 15.66
C ASN A 94 19.68 -7.28 15.52
N ILE A 95 20.18 -8.33 14.86
CA ILE A 95 19.46 -9.58 14.68
C ILE A 95 19.83 -10.51 15.82
N THR A 96 18.95 -10.63 16.81
CA THR A 96 19.17 -11.46 18.00
C THR A 96 18.57 -12.85 17.89
N ASP A 97 17.60 -13.05 16.97
CA ASP A 97 16.95 -14.33 16.73
C ASP A 97 17.82 -15.19 15.79
N PRO A 98 18.31 -16.38 16.26
CA PRO A 98 19.14 -17.26 15.46
C PRO A 98 18.44 -17.77 14.19
N ASP A 99 17.14 -18.06 14.26
CA ASP A 99 16.38 -18.61 13.13
C ASP A 99 16.25 -17.53 12.03
N VAL A 100 16.00 -16.28 12.41
CA VAL A 100 15.98 -15.13 11.49
C VAL A 100 17.37 -14.91 10.87
N MET A 101 18.44 -15.03 11.66
CA MET A 101 19.80 -14.89 11.14
C MET A 101 20.14 -16.00 10.14
N ASP A 102 19.76 -17.24 10.42
CA ASP A 102 20.01 -18.36 9.53
C ASP A 102 19.23 -18.23 8.20
N GLU A 103 17.97 -17.79 8.24
CA GLU A 103 17.19 -17.46 7.05
C GLU A 103 17.87 -16.34 6.24
N MET A 104 18.29 -15.27 6.93
CA MET A 104 18.96 -14.14 6.30
C MET A 104 20.31 -14.52 5.65
N ARG A 105 21.09 -15.41 6.26
CA ARG A 105 22.34 -15.93 5.66
C ARG A 105 22.12 -16.67 4.36
N VAL A 106 21.08 -17.50 4.34
CA VAL A 106 20.75 -18.27 3.12
C VAL A 106 20.33 -17.35 2.00
N ARG A 107 19.52 -16.34 2.30
CA ARG A 107 18.96 -15.43 1.29
C ARG A 107 19.91 -14.30 0.93
N TYR A 108 20.61 -13.76 1.90
CA TYR A 108 21.54 -12.64 1.78
C TYR A 108 22.92 -13.01 2.32
N PRO A 109 23.76 -13.76 1.56
CA PRO A 109 25.07 -14.25 2.04
C PRO A 109 26.03 -13.17 2.54
N TRP A 110 25.82 -11.93 2.14
CA TRP A 110 26.61 -10.76 2.55
C TRP A 110 26.18 -10.16 3.91
N ILE A 111 25.05 -10.58 4.49
CA ILE A 111 24.47 -9.92 5.66
C ILE A 111 25.37 -9.95 6.91
N GLU A 112 26.08 -11.05 7.15
CA GLU A 112 26.99 -11.16 8.29
C GLU A 112 28.17 -10.20 8.20
N GLU A 113 28.71 -10.03 6.98
CA GLU A 113 29.80 -9.10 6.73
C GLU A 113 29.31 -7.66 6.94
N ALA A 114 28.14 -7.33 6.41
CA ALA A 114 27.53 -6.02 6.57
C ALA A 114 27.26 -5.67 8.05
N ILE A 115 26.80 -6.64 8.86
CA ILE A 115 26.57 -6.44 10.30
C ILE A 115 27.91 -6.28 11.03
N ARG A 116 28.90 -7.13 10.74
CA ARG A 116 30.25 -7.03 11.31
C ARG A 116 30.92 -5.69 11.02
N ASP A 117 30.73 -5.17 9.81
CA ASP A 117 31.24 -3.88 9.36
C ASP A 117 30.39 -2.70 9.86
N GLU A 118 29.39 -3.01 10.71
CA GLU A 118 28.43 -2.01 11.23
C GLU A 118 27.76 -1.18 10.12
N MET A 119 27.37 -1.81 9.04
CA MET A 119 26.61 -1.15 7.98
C MET A 119 25.22 -0.79 8.47
N SER A 120 24.75 0.42 8.14
CA SER A 120 23.41 0.85 8.53
C SER A 120 22.33 0.19 7.65
N VAL A 121 21.12 0.06 8.22
CA VAL A 121 19.95 -0.44 7.46
C VAL A 121 19.76 0.35 6.18
N THR A 122 19.86 1.68 6.23
CA THR A 122 19.74 2.56 5.06
C THR A 122 20.80 2.27 4.00
N GLU A 123 22.07 2.03 4.39
CA GLU A 123 23.12 1.65 3.43
C GLU A 123 22.84 0.27 2.81
N MET A 124 22.38 -0.71 3.60
CA MET A 124 22.01 -2.03 3.10
C MET A 124 20.87 -1.95 2.07
N GLU A 125 19.83 -1.17 2.36
CA GLU A 125 18.70 -0.92 1.43
C GLU A 125 19.20 -0.32 0.11
N ILE A 126 20.08 0.66 0.17
CA ILE A 126 20.62 1.35 -1.01
C ILE A 126 21.53 0.43 -1.83
N ILE A 127 22.47 -0.27 -1.16
CA ILE A 127 23.39 -1.16 -1.87
C ILE A 127 22.63 -2.32 -2.50
N HIS A 128 21.80 -3.01 -1.71
CA HIS A 128 21.07 -4.19 -2.17
C HIS A 128 19.95 -3.80 -3.13
N GLY A 129 19.17 -2.80 -2.78
CA GLY A 129 17.97 -2.43 -3.54
C GLY A 129 18.24 -1.63 -4.81
N VAL A 130 19.37 -0.93 -4.87
CA VAL A 130 19.64 -0.02 -6.00
C VAL A 130 20.98 -0.31 -6.67
N LEU A 131 22.08 -0.28 -5.92
CA LEU A 131 23.41 -0.36 -6.54
C LEU A 131 23.69 -1.73 -7.19
N ASN A 132 23.07 -2.77 -6.67
CA ASN A 132 23.18 -4.14 -7.19
C ASN A 132 22.07 -4.51 -8.19
N ASP A 133 21.06 -3.67 -8.39
CA ASP A 133 19.98 -3.88 -9.37
C ASP A 133 19.93 -2.75 -10.40
N PRO A 134 20.46 -2.95 -11.63
CA PRO A 134 20.46 -1.93 -12.67
C PRO A 134 19.06 -1.46 -13.11
N GLU A 135 18.02 -2.30 -12.98
CA GLU A 135 16.66 -1.92 -13.36
C GLU A 135 16.07 -0.95 -12.33
N VAL A 136 16.27 -1.20 -11.03
CA VAL A 136 15.86 -0.30 -9.96
C VAL A 136 16.70 0.99 -9.99
N ALA A 137 17.99 0.90 -10.30
CA ALA A 137 18.86 2.07 -10.44
C ALA A 137 18.33 3.10 -11.45
N LEU A 138 17.74 2.64 -12.56
CA LEU A 138 17.15 3.51 -13.59
C LEU A 138 15.92 4.31 -13.11
N ILE A 139 15.27 3.87 -12.06
CA ILE A 139 14.05 4.49 -11.51
C ILE A 139 14.24 5.02 -10.10
N SER A 140 15.49 5.06 -9.64
CA SER A 140 15.84 5.56 -8.30
C SER A 140 16.20 7.02 -8.34
N HIS A 141 15.83 7.73 -7.27
CA HIS A 141 16.17 9.14 -7.06
C HIS A 141 16.72 9.33 -5.65
N PHE A 142 17.76 10.13 -5.55
CA PHE A 142 18.40 10.44 -4.27
C PHE A 142 18.35 11.94 -3.99
N TYR A 143 18.11 12.26 -2.71
CA TYR A 143 17.97 13.63 -2.24
C TYR A 143 18.87 13.83 -1.02
N PHE A 144 19.84 14.71 -1.13
CA PHE A 144 20.77 15.00 -0.04
C PHE A 144 20.43 16.34 0.59
N ARG A 145 20.25 16.34 1.92
CA ARG A 145 19.99 17.55 2.69
C ARG A 145 21.22 18.44 2.71
N HIS A 146 21.00 19.75 2.72
CA HIS A 146 22.07 20.75 2.79
C HIS A 146 22.77 20.68 4.16
N PRO A 147 24.12 20.57 4.22
CA PRO A 147 24.83 20.38 5.49
C PRO A 147 24.63 21.49 6.53
N LEU A 148 24.41 22.73 6.10
CA LEU A 148 24.24 23.86 7.02
C LEU A 148 22.87 23.89 7.74
N VAL A 149 21.87 23.23 7.22
CA VAL A 149 20.52 23.11 7.85
C VAL A 149 20.31 21.77 8.49
N ASP A 150 21.26 20.86 8.36
CA ASP A 150 21.18 19.47 8.80
C ASP A 150 21.78 19.34 10.22
N TYR A 151 21.08 19.93 11.19
CA TYR A 151 21.43 19.78 12.59
C TYR A 151 20.88 18.46 13.12
N VAL A 152 21.77 17.61 13.61
CA VAL A 152 21.40 16.39 14.35
C VAL A 152 21.48 16.68 15.85
N PRO A 153 20.34 16.73 16.56
CA PRO A 153 20.35 16.83 18.01
C PRO A 153 21.19 15.72 18.65
N PRO A 154 21.96 15.98 19.70
CA PRO A 154 22.82 14.97 20.35
C PRO A 154 22.07 13.70 20.77
N GLU A 155 20.81 13.82 21.17
CA GLU A 155 19.93 12.71 21.55
C GLU A 155 19.57 11.80 20.38
N LEU A 156 19.70 12.26 19.14
CA LEU A 156 19.46 11.48 17.92
C LEU A 156 20.75 10.87 17.35
N ALA A 157 21.92 11.21 17.88
CA ALA A 157 23.17 10.56 17.49
C ALA A 157 23.16 9.06 17.90
N ARG A 158 23.77 8.22 17.06
CA ARG A 158 23.92 6.78 17.38
C ARG A 158 24.75 6.56 18.65
N SER A 159 25.73 7.42 18.86
CA SER A 159 26.60 7.42 20.02
C SER A 159 27.04 8.85 20.37
N SER A 160 27.25 9.08 21.67
CA SER A 160 27.91 10.31 22.16
C SER A 160 29.43 10.23 22.07
N ASP A 161 30.02 9.09 21.69
CA ASP A 161 31.45 8.92 21.48
C ASP A 161 31.88 9.65 20.20
N PRO A 162 32.79 10.63 20.26
CA PRO A 162 33.25 11.37 19.09
C PRO A 162 33.91 10.49 18.03
N VAL A 163 34.55 9.37 18.42
CA VAL A 163 35.21 8.46 17.49
C VAL A 163 34.18 7.72 16.64
N ILE A 164 33.08 7.26 17.26
CA ILE A 164 31.97 6.61 16.57
C ILE A 164 31.26 7.62 15.67
N ALA A 165 30.99 8.84 16.16
CA ALA A 165 30.35 9.88 15.36
C ALA A 165 31.17 10.26 14.11
N GLU A 166 32.49 10.36 14.24
CA GLU A 166 33.38 10.62 13.10
C GLU A 166 33.43 9.44 12.12
N ALA A 167 33.40 8.20 12.62
CA ALA A 167 33.34 7.01 11.78
C ALA A 167 32.03 6.95 10.99
N ASP A 168 30.90 7.25 11.63
CA ASP A 168 29.58 7.31 10.98
C ASP A 168 29.51 8.39 9.91
N ALA A 169 30.06 9.58 10.18
CA ALA A 169 30.14 10.65 9.20
C ALA A 169 30.97 10.24 7.96
N ARG A 170 32.09 9.56 8.17
CA ARG A 170 32.93 9.03 7.07
C ARG A 170 32.19 7.97 6.25
N LYS A 171 31.47 7.05 6.90
CA LYS A 171 30.66 6.02 6.22
C LYS A 171 29.55 6.66 5.38
N LEU A 172 28.84 7.65 5.92
CA LEU A 172 27.79 8.38 5.21
C LEU A 172 28.33 9.09 3.96
N GLU A 173 29.44 9.81 4.09
CA GLU A 173 30.03 10.50 2.92
C GLU A 173 30.57 9.50 1.88
N ALA A 174 31.10 8.37 2.31
CA ALA A 174 31.47 7.28 1.41
C ALA A 174 30.25 6.70 0.66
N LEU A 175 29.11 6.54 1.34
CA LEU A 175 27.85 6.10 0.72
C LEU A 175 27.35 7.14 -0.30
N LYS A 176 27.30 8.42 0.05
CA LYS A 176 26.94 9.50 -0.88
C LYS A 176 27.87 9.54 -2.09
N ALA A 177 29.18 9.32 -1.89
CA ALA A 177 30.15 9.25 -2.96
C ALA A 177 29.91 8.03 -3.88
N LYS A 178 29.59 6.86 -3.33
CA LYS A 178 29.20 5.66 -4.11
C LYS A 178 27.97 5.93 -4.97
N ILE A 179 26.93 6.57 -4.41
CA ILE A 179 25.69 6.92 -5.13
C ILE A 179 26.00 7.85 -6.32
N ARG A 180 26.83 8.89 -6.10
CA ARG A 180 27.26 9.81 -7.17
C ARG A 180 28.08 9.09 -8.25
N ALA A 181 29.02 8.25 -7.84
CA ALA A 181 29.90 7.52 -8.75
C ALA A 181 29.14 6.49 -9.61
N ALA A 182 28.03 5.95 -9.09
CA ALA A 182 27.15 5.04 -9.85
C ALA A 182 26.31 5.76 -10.92
N GLY A 183 26.40 7.09 -11.05
CA GLY A 183 25.64 7.86 -12.04
C GLY A 183 24.14 7.91 -11.79
N LEU A 184 23.71 7.70 -10.55
CA LEU A 184 22.32 7.75 -10.15
C LEU A 184 21.77 9.19 -10.18
N ARG A 185 20.45 9.32 -10.24
CA ARG A 185 19.80 10.64 -10.19
C ARG A 185 19.86 11.18 -8.78
N VAL A 186 20.66 12.25 -8.58
CA VAL A 186 20.87 12.88 -7.29
C VAL A 186 20.48 14.36 -7.38
N ARG A 187 19.65 14.82 -6.43
CA ARG A 187 19.43 16.24 -6.15
C ARG A 187 20.01 16.56 -4.77
N GLU A 188 20.81 17.59 -4.69
CA GLU A 188 21.53 17.92 -3.47
C GLU A 188 21.12 19.30 -2.94
N ASN A 189 21.32 19.47 -1.62
CA ASN A 189 21.15 20.74 -0.93
C ASN A 189 19.69 21.20 -0.78
N PHE A 190 18.74 20.28 -0.56
CA PHE A 190 17.42 20.73 -0.09
C PHE A 190 17.53 21.24 1.35
N THR A 191 16.80 22.31 1.66
CA THR A 191 16.87 23.00 2.95
C THR A 191 15.67 22.75 3.84
N ASP A 192 14.56 22.31 3.28
CA ASP A 192 13.31 22.08 3.98
C ASP A 192 12.44 21.01 3.27
N SER A 193 11.36 20.61 3.92
CA SER A 193 10.44 19.59 3.41
C SER A 193 9.65 20.04 2.18
N GLU A 194 9.45 21.34 1.96
CA GLU A 194 8.72 21.85 0.80
C GLU A 194 9.55 21.73 -0.47
N ILE A 195 10.83 22.10 -0.41
CA ILE A 195 11.79 21.95 -1.52
C ILE A 195 11.94 20.46 -1.85
N LEU A 196 12.15 19.61 -0.84
CA LEU A 196 12.22 18.16 -1.05
C LEU A 196 10.93 17.64 -1.70
N GLY A 197 9.78 18.03 -1.17
CA GLY A 197 8.48 17.61 -1.69
C GLY A 197 8.27 18.01 -3.14
N ALA A 198 8.63 19.23 -3.51
CA ALA A 198 8.56 19.70 -4.89
C ALA A 198 9.45 18.87 -5.84
N TRP A 199 10.67 18.53 -5.41
CA TRP A 199 11.59 17.71 -6.20
C TRP A 199 11.10 16.28 -6.37
N VAL A 200 10.66 15.64 -5.27
CA VAL A 200 10.09 14.28 -5.30
C VAL A 200 8.85 14.23 -6.20
N ARG A 201 7.97 15.22 -6.06
CA ARG A 201 6.77 15.34 -6.91
C ARG A 201 7.14 15.42 -8.39
N GLU A 202 8.07 16.31 -8.73
CA GLU A 202 8.52 16.49 -10.12
C GLU A 202 9.11 15.20 -10.71
N ASP A 203 9.97 14.52 -9.97
CA ASP A 203 10.67 13.32 -10.44
C ASP A 203 9.70 12.14 -10.58
N LEU A 204 8.80 11.92 -9.61
CA LEU A 204 7.77 10.88 -9.71
C LEU A 204 6.75 11.18 -10.80
N LEU A 205 6.35 12.45 -11.00
CA LEU A 205 5.47 12.82 -12.11
C LEU A 205 6.08 12.45 -13.47
N ARG A 206 7.38 12.69 -13.67
CA ARG A 206 8.07 12.29 -14.91
C ARG A 206 8.04 10.78 -15.10
N LEU A 207 8.31 10.01 -14.05
CA LEU A 207 8.27 8.53 -14.10
C LEU A 207 6.86 8.01 -14.39
N ILE A 208 5.87 8.53 -13.68
CA ILE A 208 4.45 8.16 -13.87
C ILE A 208 4.00 8.51 -15.28
N ASN A 209 4.30 9.72 -15.77
CA ASN A 209 3.92 10.13 -17.12
C ASN A 209 4.56 9.29 -18.22
N SER A 210 5.80 8.83 -18.02
CA SER A 210 6.49 8.01 -19.01
C SER A 210 6.00 6.56 -19.06
N ARG A 211 5.60 6.00 -17.93
CA ARG A 211 5.17 4.59 -17.82
C ARG A 211 3.67 4.39 -17.87
N HIS A 212 2.92 5.37 -17.40
CA HIS A 212 1.48 5.37 -17.29
C HIS A 212 0.92 6.68 -17.87
N PRO A 213 0.97 6.88 -19.20
CA PRO A 213 0.44 8.09 -19.83
C PRO A 213 -1.06 8.22 -19.60
N PRO A 214 -1.64 9.44 -19.72
CA PRO A 214 -3.07 9.64 -19.60
C PRO A 214 -3.86 8.74 -20.55
N ILE A 215 -4.90 8.09 -20.05
CA ILE A 215 -5.82 7.29 -20.85
C ILE A 215 -7.06 8.14 -21.09
N GLU A 216 -7.39 8.40 -22.35
CA GLU A 216 -8.52 9.29 -22.73
C GLU A 216 -9.91 8.77 -22.31
N SER A 217 -10.03 7.49 -21.89
CA SER A 217 -11.34 6.85 -21.68
C SER A 217 -11.42 5.86 -20.50
N VAL A 218 -10.81 6.16 -19.35
CA VAL A 218 -11.05 5.33 -18.14
C VAL A 218 -12.42 5.68 -17.56
N ARG A 219 -13.34 4.70 -17.51
CA ARG A 219 -14.66 4.89 -16.88
C ARG A 219 -14.50 5.23 -15.40
N LEU A 220 -15.40 6.06 -14.87
CA LEU A 220 -15.35 6.49 -13.46
C LEU A 220 -15.36 5.30 -12.50
N LEU A 221 -16.16 4.29 -12.79
CA LEU A 221 -16.25 3.04 -12.02
C LEU A 221 -14.91 2.27 -11.98
N ASP A 222 -14.17 2.21 -13.11
CA ASP A 222 -12.86 1.54 -13.16
C ASP A 222 -11.82 2.29 -12.32
N ARG A 223 -11.90 3.62 -12.28
CA ARG A 223 -11.03 4.46 -11.44
C ARG A 223 -11.28 4.22 -9.96
N GLU A 224 -12.55 4.16 -9.57
CA GLU A 224 -12.97 3.91 -8.20
C GLU A 224 -12.57 2.50 -7.74
N ARG A 225 -12.84 1.48 -8.54
CA ARG A 225 -12.43 0.09 -8.27
C ARG A 225 -10.92 0.02 -8.04
N THR A 226 -10.13 0.68 -8.88
CA THR A 226 -8.67 0.76 -8.72
C THR A 226 -8.27 1.47 -7.42
N ALA A 227 -8.99 2.53 -7.02
CA ALA A 227 -8.73 3.24 -5.76
C ALA A 227 -8.98 2.33 -4.55
N HIS A 228 -10.08 1.59 -4.54
CA HIS A 228 -10.39 0.64 -3.47
C HIS A 228 -9.40 -0.53 -3.42
N GLU A 229 -8.99 -1.08 -4.56
CA GLU A 229 -7.95 -2.11 -4.64
C GLU A 229 -6.60 -1.62 -4.09
N ALA A 230 -6.17 -0.42 -4.49
CA ALA A 230 -4.93 0.19 -4.00
C ALA A 230 -4.96 0.43 -2.50
N PHE A 231 -6.08 0.93 -1.97
CA PHE A 231 -6.27 1.12 -0.54
C PHE A 231 -6.19 -0.22 0.21
N ALA A 232 -6.91 -1.24 -0.28
CA ALA A 232 -6.92 -2.58 0.31
C ALA A 232 -5.52 -3.21 0.31
N LEU A 233 -4.78 -3.11 -0.80
CA LEU A 233 -3.40 -3.59 -0.92
C LEU A 233 -2.48 -2.96 0.13
N THR A 234 -2.55 -1.64 0.28
CA THR A 234 -1.74 -0.92 1.28
C THR A 234 -2.04 -1.39 2.70
N ARG A 235 -3.33 -1.58 3.02
CA ARG A 235 -3.77 -1.98 4.36
C ARG A 235 -3.42 -3.43 4.71
N ARG A 236 -3.41 -4.34 3.74
CA ARG A 236 -3.07 -5.77 3.95
C ARG A 236 -1.60 -5.99 4.31
N ARG A 237 -0.70 -5.20 3.75
CA ARG A 237 0.75 -5.43 3.86
C ARG A 237 1.29 -5.34 5.29
N SER A 238 0.77 -4.41 6.06
CA SER A 238 1.18 -4.19 7.45
C SER A 238 0.26 -4.87 8.46
N TYR A 239 -0.69 -5.71 7.99
CA TYR A 239 -1.65 -6.32 8.87
C TYR A 239 -1.17 -7.68 9.38
N VAL A 240 -1.07 -7.81 10.71
CA VAL A 240 -0.85 -9.10 11.38
C VAL A 240 -2.22 -9.73 11.64
N PRO A 241 -2.52 -10.90 11.02
CA PRO A 241 -3.85 -11.50 11.12
C PRO A 241 -4.19 -11.94 12.54
N HIS A 242 -5.35 -11.50 13.04
CA HIS A 242 -5.92 -11.96 14.29
C HIS A 242 -6.94 -13.07 14.01
N GLN A 243 -6.54 -14.33 14.20
CA GLN A 243 -7.33 -15.51 13.79
C GLN A 243 -8.77 -15.49 14.32
N LYS A 244 -8.97 -15.07 15.58
CA LYS A 244 -10.31 -14.96 16.19
C LYS A 244 -11.26 -14.10 15.34
N PHE A 245 -10.83 -12.93 14.88
CA PHE A 245 -11.70 -12.05 14.08
C PHE A 245 -11.94 -12.59 12.67
N ILE A 246 -10.95 -13.29 12.11
CA ILE A 246 -11.09 -13.98 10.83
C ILE A 246 -12.14 -15.08 10.94
N ASP A 247 -12.10 -15.89 12.00
CA ASP A 247 -13.05 -16.96 12.22
C ASP A 247 -14.48 -16.42 12.43
N GLU A 248 -14.65 -15.30 13.11
CA GLU A 248 -15.92 -14.60 13.30
C GLU A 248 -16.49 -14.12 11.94
N LEU A 249 -15.66 -13.52 11.09
CA LEU A 249 -16.06 -13.11 9.74
C LEU A 249 -16.40 -14.30 8.85
N ASP A 250 -15.62 -15.38 8.91
CA ASP A 250 -15.88 -16.59 8.16
C ASP A 250 -17.17 -17.29 8.61
N ALA A 251 -17.48 -17.27 9.91
CA ALA A 251 -18.72 -17.80 10.46
C ALA A 251 -19.93 -16.96 10.01
N HIS A 252 -19.83 -15.63 10.11
CA HIS A 252 -20.89 -14.73 9.65
C HIS A 252 -21.14 -14.86 8.14
N ALA A 253 -20.10 -14.93 7.34
CA ALA A 253 -20.24 -15.11 5.90
C ALA A 253 -20.86 -16.46 5.50
N LYS A 254 -20.93 -17.45 6.38
CA LYS A 254 -21.65 -18.72 6.16
C LYS A 254 -23.12 -18.66 6.58
N ALA A 255 -23.44 -17.80 7.51
CA ALA A 255 -24.80 -17.61 8.01
C ALA A 255 -25.63 -16.70 7.06
N VAL A 256 -26.95 -16.77 7.20
CA VAL A 256 -27.89 -15.85 6.58
C VAL A 256 -28.48 -15.01 7.71
N ASP A 257 -27.65 -14.09 8.23
CA ASP A 257 -27.95 -13.30 9.41
C ASP A 257 -28.01 -11.81 9.07
N GLU A 258 -28.35 -11.01 10.10
CA GLU A 258 -28.33 -9.55 10.04
C GLU A 258 -26.92 -9.03 9.72
N PRO A 259 -26.79 -7.80 9.17
CA PRO A 259 -25.48 -7.21 8.89
C PRO A 259 -24.54 -7.19 10.10
N LEU A 260 -23.28 -7.63 9.91
CA LEU A 260 -22.27 -7.60 10.95
C LEU A 260 -21.63 -6.22 11.03
N MET A 261 -21.66 -5.60 12.21
CA MET A 261 -21.00 -4.32 12.46
C MET A 261 -19.71 -4.51 13.26
N ILE A 262 -18.57 -4.05 12.69
CA ILE A 262 -17.27 -4.07 13.36
C ILE A 262 -17.00 -2.71 13.97
N VAL A 263 -16.93 -2.65 15.30
CA VAL A 263 -16.73 -1.43 16.07
C VAL A 263 -15.39 -1.46 16.79
N GLY A 264 -14.71 -0.32 16.85
CA GLY A 264 -13.45 -0.17 17.59
C GLY A 264 -12.84 1.22 17.39
N PRO A 265 -11.84 1.59 18.20
CA PRO A 265 -11.19 2.90 18.11
C PRO A 265 -10.50 3.11 16.75
N SER A 266 -10.21 4.38 16.42
CA SER A 266 -9.39 4.70 15.24
C SER A 266 -8.00 4.06 15.39
N GLY A 267 -7.45 3.54 14.29
CA GLY A 267 -6.17 2.86 14.32
C GLY A 267 -6.20 1.39 14.79
N ALA A 268 -7.34 0.84 15.23
CA ALA A 268 -7.45 -0.55 15.68
C ALA A 268 -7.33 -1.62 14.56
N GLY A 269 -7.03 -1.23 13.33
CA GLY A 269 -6.83 -2.17 12.23
C GLY A 269 -8.11 -2.69 11.55
N LYS A 270 -9.28 -2.06 11.74
CA LYS A 270 -10.56 -2.52 11.13
C LYS A 270 -10.49 -2.60 9.61
N SER A 271 -10.03 -1.54 8.95
CA SER A 271 -9.85 -1.50 7.49
C SER A 271 -8.86 -2.54 7.00
N SER A 272 -7.77 -2.77 7.75
CA SER A 272 -6.77 -3.78 7.43
C SER A 272 -7.31 -5.20 7.59
N LEU A 273 -8.12 -5.45 8.63
CA LEU A 273 -8.82 -6.72 8.83
C LEU A 273 -9.75 -7.02 7.65
N LEU A 274 -10.61 -6.06 7.27
CA LEU A 274 -11.56 -6.23 6.16
C LEU A 274 -10.85 -6.46 4.83
N ALA A 275 -9.83 -5.65 4.53
CA ALA A 275 -9.04 -5.79 3.31
C ALA A 275 -8.30 -7.14 3.23
N TYR A 276 -7.72 -7.60 4.34
CA TYR A 276 -7.06 -8.90 4.43
C TYR A 276 -8.05 -10.05 4.26
N TRP A 277 -9.16 -10.01 4.99
CA TRP A 277 -10.18 -11.05 4.96
C TRP A 277 -10.83 -11.16 3.57
N ALA A 278 -11.19 -10.03 2.94
CA ALA A 278 -11.78 -10.03 1.61
C ALA A 278 -10.88 -10.70 0.57
N ALA A 279 -9.60 -10.36 0.58
CA ALA A 279 -8.64 -10.95 -0.36
C ALA A 279 -8.44 -12.46 -0.12
N ARG A 280 -8.23 -12.88 1.14
CA ARG A 280 -8.11 -14.29 1.50
C ARG A 280 -9.36 -15.08 1.11
N ARG A 281 -10.53 -14.50 1.33
CA ARG A 281 -11.79 -15.14 1.00
C ARG A 281 -11.98 -15.28 -0.50
N GLN A 282 -11.65 -14.25 -1.28
CA GLN A 282 -11.72 -14.30 -2.74
C GLN A 282 -10.79 -15.37 -3.33
N GLU A 283 -9.60 -15.57 -2.71
CA GLU A 283 -8.68 -16.65 -3.08
C GLU A 283 -9.24 -18.04 -2.76
N GLN A 284 -9.93 -18.19 -1.62
CA GLN A 284 -10.52 -19.46 -1.18
C GLN A 284 -11.83 -19.79 -1.91
N TYR A 285 -12.60 -18.79 -2.28
CA TYR A 285 -13.93 -18.90 -2.90
C TYR A 285 -14.03 -17.99 -4.13
N PRO A 286 -13.39 -18.35 -5.27
CA PRO A 286 -13.36 -17.50 -6.47
C PRO A 286 -14.73 -17.20 -7.07
N ASP A 287 -15.72 -18.05 -6.82
CA ASP A 287 -17.09 -17.90 -7.32
C ASP A 287 -17.93 -16.91 -6.49
N GLU A 288 -17.51 -16.57 -5.28
CA GLU A 288 -18.18 -15.55 -4.47
C GLU A 288 -17.93 -14.16 -5.04
N LYS A 289 -18.95 -13.30 -5.03
CA LYS A 289 -18.86 -11.91 -5.46
C LYS A 289 -18.67 -11.02 -4.25
N ILE A 290 -17.47 -10.49 -4.07
CA ILE A 290 -17.12 -9.62 -2.96
C ILE A 290 -16.93 -8.19 -3.48
N VAL A 291 -17.82 -7.28 -3.08
CA VAL A 291 -17.71 -5.85 -3.33
C VAL A 291 -17.21 -5.17 -2.06
N SER A 292 -16.06 -4.53 -2.15
CA SER A 292 -15.44 -3.82 -1.02
C SER A 292 -15.40 -2.33 -1.28
N HIS A 293 -16.05 -1.55 -0.43
CA HIS A 293 -16.06 -0.10 -0.51
C HIS A 293 -15.44 0.52 0.74
N PHE A 294 -14.33 1.22 0.54
CA PHE A 294 -13.60 1.92 1.61
C PHE A 294 -13.92 3.42 1.50
N VAL A 295 -14.87 3.90 2.33
CA VAL A 295 -15.30 5.31 2.33
C VAL A 295 -14.12 6.24 2.57
N GLY A 296 -14.03 7.31 1.80
CA GLY A 296 -12.92 8.27 1.86
C GLY A 296 -11.66 7.85 1.09
N SER A 297 -11.61 6.66 0.48
CA SER A 297 -10.51 6.29 -0.44
C SER A 297 -10.68 6.93 -1.83
N PHE A 298 -11.92 7.19 -2.25
CA PHE A 298 -12.27 7.86 -3.49
C PHE A 298 -13.30 8.98 -3.24
N THR A 299 -14.42 8.66 -2.61
CA THR A 299 -15.47 9.62 -2.23
C THR A 299 -15.99 9.35 -0.84
N SER A 300 -16.53 10.37 -0.17
CA SER A 300 -17.32 10.26 1.07
C SER A 300 -18.78 10.66 0.85
N ASP A 301 -19.15 11.10 -0.36
CA ASP A 301 -20.53 11.43 -0.73
C ASP A 301 -21.40 10.18 -0.72
N HIS A 302 -22.42 10.16 0.15
CA HIS A 302 -23.31 9.02 0.34
C HIS A 302 -24.02 8.58 -0.95
N GLY A 303 -24.50 9.54 -1.75
CA GLY A 303 -25.19 9.25 -3.01
C GLY A 303 -24.26 8.65 -4.06
N GLU A 304 -23.00 9.11 -4.13
CA GLU A 304 -21.98 8.53 -5.00
C GLU A 304 -21.60 7.11 -4.56
N VAL A 305 -21.38 6.88 -3.26
CA VAL A 305 -21.09 5.55 -2.71
C VAL A 305 -22.19 4.56 -3.07
N LEU A 306 -23.45 4.91 -2.84
CA LEU A 306 -24.58 4.04 -3.22
C LEU A 306 -24.63 3.80 -4.73
N ARG A 307 -24.48 4.82 -5.55
CA ARG A 307 -24.50 4.69 -7.01
C ARG A 307 -23.43 3.74 -7.52
N ASN A 308 -22.26 3.79 -6.93
CA ASN A 308 -21.15 2.93 -7.28
C ASN A 308 -21.40 1.46 -6.89
N ILE A 309 -21.99 1.23 -5.71
CA ILE A 309 -22.46 -0.11 -5.31
C ILE A 309 -23.51 -0.66 -6.30
N TYR A 310 -24.44 0.18 -6.76
CA TYR A 310 -25.41 -0.21 -7.79
C TYR A 310 -24.74 -0.61 -9.10
N HIS A 311 -23.72 0.12 -9.55
CA HIS A 311 -22.96 -0.21 -10.75
C HIS A 311 -22.25 -1.56 -10.60
N GLU A 312 -21.62 -1.82 -9.44
CA GLU A 312 -20.99 -3.11 -9.15
C GLU A 312 -22.01 -4.26 -9.17
N ILE A 313 -23.14 -4.08 -8.51
CA ILE A 313 -24.23 -5.08 -8.51
C ILE A 313 -24.73 -5.31 -9.95
N LYS A 314 -24.94 -4.26 -10.72
CA LYS A 314 -25.40 -4.33 -12.11
C LYS A 314 -24.44 -5.13 -13.00
N GLU A 315 -23.16 -4.86 -12.90
CA GLU A 315 -22.12 -5.59 -13.66
C GLU A 315 -22.00 -7.06 -13.24
N HIS A 316 -22.01 -7.33 -11.92
CA HIS A 316 -21.81 -8.69 -11.43
C HIS A 316 -23.00 -9.63 -11.69
N PHE A 317 -24.22 -9.10 -11.68
CA PHE A 317 -25.45 -9.89 -11.77
C PHE A 317 -26.25 -9.66 -13.05
N GLY A 318 -25.77 -8.80 -13.97
CA GLY A 318 -26.43 -8.54 -15.25
C GLY A 318 -27.81 -7.88 -15.12
N ILE A 319 -28.05 -7.11 -14.04
CA ILE A 319 -29.34 -6.44 -13.80
C ILE A 319 -29.58 -5.37 -14.88
N ALA A 320 -30.70 -5.47 -15.58
CA ALA A 320 -31.01 -4.57 -16.70
C ALA A 320 -31.54 -3.19 -16.26
N ASP A 321 -32.05 -3.08 -15.05
CA ASP A 321 -32.68 -1.87 -14.53
C ASP A 321 -31.77 -0.65 -14.59
N GLU A 322 -32.38 0.53 -14.77
CA GLU A 322 -31.69 1.80 -14.67
C GLU A 322 -31.39 2.15 -13.20
N ILE A 323 -30.19 2.64 -12.95
CA ILE A 323 -29.77 3.09 -11.62
C ILE A 323 -30.44 4.42 -11.32
N PRO A 324 -31.11 4.58 -10.16
CA PRO A 324 -31.70 5.86 -9.78
C PRO A 324 -30.69 7.00 -9.73
N THR A 325 -31.11 8.21 -10.08
CA THR A 325 -30.22 9.37 -10.13
C THR A 325 -30.26 10.22 -8.85
N GLN A 326 -31.37 10.16 -8.12
CA GLN A 326 -31.58 10.92 -6.89
C GLN A 326 -31.15 10.08 -5.68
N SER A 327 -30.49 10.68 -4.67
CA SER A 327 -29.97 9.98 -3.51
C SER A 327 -31.08 9.29 -2.68
N ASP A 328 -32.23 9.93 -2.52
CA ASP A 328 -33.37 9.34 -1.81
C ASP A 328 -34.04 8.18 -2.56
N GLU A 329 -33.99 8.19 -3.88
CA GLU A 329 -34.44 7.07 -4.70
C GLU A 329 -33.47 5.88 -4.62
N LEU A 330 -32.15 6.13 -4.57
CA LEU A 330 -31.15 5.10 -4.34
C LEU A 330 -31.39 4.36 -3.04
N GLU A 331 -31.60 5.10 -1.94
CA GLU A 331 -31.87 4.48 -0.65
C GLU A 331 -33.13 3.59 -0.66
N ARG A 332 -34.21 4.11 -1.23
CA ARG A 332 -35.50 3.37 -1.30
C ARG A 332 -35.44 2.15 -2.19
N ALA A 333 -34.69 2.20 -3.28
CA ALA A 333 -34.58 1.09 -4.22
C ALA A 333 -33.60 0.00 -3.75
N PHE A 334 -32.70 0.31 -2.80
CA PHE A 334 -31.63 -0.63 -2.40
C PHE A 334 -32.13 -2.00 -1.94
N PRO A 335 -33.16 -2.14 -1.08
CA PRO A 335 -33.69 -3.45 -0.71
C PRO A 335 -34.21 -4.27 -1.90
N LEU A 336 -34.81 -3.60 -2.89
CA LEU A 336 -35.32 -4.26 -4.11
C LEU A 336 -34.15 -4.82 -4.94
N TRP A 337 -33.06 -4.05 -5.07
CA TRP A 337 -31.87 -4.50 -5.80
C TRP A 337 -31.18 -5.67 -5.11
N LEU A 338 -31.11 -5.68 -3.77
CA LEU A 338 -30.62 -6.84 -3.02
C LEU A 338 -31.51 -8.07 -3.23
N GLY A 339 -32.82 -7.90 -3.33
CA GLY A 339 -33.76 -8.98 -3.70
C GLY A 339 -33.45 -9.56 -5.09
N LYS A 340 -33.13 -8.72 -6.08
CA LYS A 340 -32.72 -9.17 -7.42
C LYS A 340 -31.39 -9.93 -7.41
N VAL A 341 -30.43 -9.48 -6.61
CA VAL A 341 -29.18 -10.22 -6.37
C VAL A 341 -29.48 -11.61 -5.80
N GLN A 342 -30.37 -11.71 -4.83
CA GLN A 342 -30.77 -12.98 -4.24
C GLN A 342 -31.44 -13.91 -5.28
N SER A 343 -32.35 -13.38 -6.10
CA SER A 343 -32.99 -14.14 -7.19
C SER A 343 -31.96 -14.62 -8.22
N ALA A 344 -31.00 -13.77 -8.59
CA ALA A 344 -29.94 -14.16 -9.52
C ALA A 344 -29.03 -15.27 -8.95
N LEU A 345 -28.75 -15.24 -7.65
CA LEU A 345 -27.97 -16.27 -6.97
C LEU A 345 -28.75 -17.59 -6.79
N SER A 346 -30.08 -17.52 -6.64
CA SER A 346 -30.95 -18.69 -6.50
C SER A 346 -31.29 -19.37 -7.84
N GLY A 347 -30.98 -18.72 -8.97
CA GLY A 347 -31.35 -19.17 -10.30
C GLY A 347 -32.87 -19.09 -10.57
N GLU A 348 -33.61 -18.33 -9.76
CA GLU A 348 -35.03 -18.06 -9.95
C GLU A 348 -35.17 -16.87 -10.92
N GLY A 349 -35.72 -17.12 -12.13
CA GLY A 349 -36.08 -16.03 -13.04
C GLY A 349 -37.17 -15.12 -12.46
N GLU A 350 -37.31 -13.88 -12.92
CA GLU A 350 -38.31 -12.90 -12.45
C GLU A 350 -39.76 -13.39 -12.44
N ASP A 351 -40.09 -14.50 -13.12
CA ASP A 351 -41.43 -15.10 -13.21
C ASP A 351 -41.57 -16.41 -12.42
N GLY A 352 -40.63 -16.74 -11.52
CA GLY A 352 -40.73 -18.01 -10.72
C GLY A 352 -40.64 -19.30 -11.54
N LYS A 353 -40.21 -19.24 -12.81
CA LYS A 353 -39.95 -20.38 -13.65
C LYS A 353 -38.47 -20.57 -13.87
N ALA A 354 -37.96 -21.76 -13.57
CA ALA A 354 -36.61 -22.15 -13.92
C ALA A 354 -36.38 -21.99 -15.44
N PRO A 355 -35.27 -21.36 -15.89
CA PRO A 355 -34.99 -21.25 -17.32
C PRO A 355 -34.79 -22.65 -17.92
N GLU A 356 -35.45 -22.95 -19.04
CA GLU A 356 -35.34 -24.23 -19.76
C GLU A 356 -33.94 -24.48 -20.36
N GLN A 357 -33.02 -23.56 -20.23
CA GLN A 357 -31.60 -23.71 -20.58
C GLN A 357 -30.73 -23.15 -19.44
N ALA A 358 -30.65 -23.91 -18.35
CA ALA A 358 -29.71 -23.63 -17.27
C ALA A 358 -28.28 -23.95 -17.72
N SER A 359 -27.58 -22.98 -18.31
CA SER A 359 -26.14 -22.97 -18.27
C SER A 359 -25.72 -22.46 -16.89
N GLU A 360 -25.27 -23.38 -16.03
CA GLU A 360 -24.64 -23.16 -14.72
C GLU A 360 -25.34 -22.12 -13.80
N VAL A 361 -26.23 -22.65 -12.94
CA VAL A 361 -26.71 -21.90 -11.76
C VAL A 361 -25.48 -21.40 -11.00
N ALA A 362 -25.30 -20.09 -10.94
CA ALA A 362 -24.23 -19.47 -10.16
C ALA A 362 -24.51 -19.79 -8.67
N THR A 363 -23.94 -20.87 -8.15
CA THR A 363 -23.95 -21.22 -6.73
C THR A 363 -22.99 -20.34 -5.94
N GLY A 364 -23.07 -19.01 -6.11
CA GLY A 364 -22.18 -18.05 -5.50
C GLY A 364 -22.85 -17.31 -4.33
N LYS A 365 -22.03 -16.65 -3.52
CA LYS A 365 -22.47 -15.67 -2.52
C LYS A 365 -22.13 -14.27 -2.99
N PHE A 366 -22.97 -13.31 -2.56
CA PHE A 366 -22.66 -11.90 -2.64
C PHE A 366 -22.32 -11.36 -1.25
N ILE A 367 -21.18 -10.70 -1.11
CA ILE A 367 -20.70 -10.10 0.12
C ILE A 367 -20.39 -8.63 -0.15
N LEU A 368 -21.06 -7.74 0.56
CA LEU A 368 -20.81 -6.29 0.51
C LEU A 368 -20.06 -5.88 1.78
N LEU A 369 -18.87 -5.33 1.62
CA LEU A 369 -18.05 -4.78 2.70
C LEU A 369 -18.03 -3.25 2.61
N LEU A 370 -18.49 -2.59 3.66
CA LEU A 370 -18.45 -1.14 3.79
C LEU A 370 -17.53 -0.77 4.96
N ASP A 371 -16.42 -0.15 4.68
CA ASP A 371 -15.49 0.35 5.71
C ASP A 371 -15.69 1.85 5.92
N ALA A 372 -15.45 2.31 7.17
CA ALA A 372 -15.48 3.72 7.55
C ALA A 372 -16.82 4.44 7.25
N VAL A 373 -17.96 3.75 7.44
CA VAL A 373 -19.32 4.28 7.22
C VAL A 373 -19.58 5.59 7.99
N ASN A 374 -18.88 5.80 9.11
CA ASN A 374 -18.92 7.04 9.89
C ASN A 374 -18.27 8.26 9.19
N GLN A 375 -17.68 8.09 8.01
CA GLN A 375 -17.08 9.16 7.18
C GLN A 375 -18.00 9.54 6.01
N LEU A 376 -19.18 8.94 5.88
CA LEU A 376 -20.16 9.34 4.87
C LEU A 376 -20.70 10.75 5.18
N GLU A 377 -20.77 11.60 4.16
CA GLU A 377 -21.29 12.97 4.16
C GLU A 377 -22.63 13.07 3.40
#